data_2d7bd2dbc418d8ac1763cd93663285c6
#
_entry.id   2d7bd2dbc418d8ac1763cd93663285c6
#
_cell.length_a   1.000
_cell.length_b   1.000
_cell.length_c   1.000
_cell.angle_alpha   90.00
_cell.angle_beta   90.00
_cell.angle_gamma   90.00
#
_symmetry.space_group_name_H-M   'P 1'
#
loop_
_entity.id
_entity.type
_entity.pdbx_description
1 polymer ?
#
loop_
_entity_poly.entity_id
_entity_poly.type
_entity_poly.pdbx_seq_one_letter_code
_entity_poly.pdbx_strand_id
1 'polypeptide(L)'
;MKCVIFELDGVLRDAEGNAIAGNVALAKSLYSSGHDVLIMRAKHAYEWLHANDVFYDDIMASHQQIDADRVAMAVVSDDVIYAAMRNAGIHCWLYK
;
A
#
# COMPACT_ATOMS: atom_id res chain seq x y z
N MET A 1 15.71 -5.97 -4.44
CA MET A 1 15.12 -5.54 -3.16
C MET A 1 13.63 -5.82 -3.18
N LYS A 2 13.08 -6.26 -2.06
CA LYS A 2 11.65 -6.54 -1.98
C LYS A 2 10.85 -5.24 -1.81
N CYS A 3 9.60 -5.25 -2.24
CA CYS A 3 8.72 -4.10 -2.13
C CYS A 3 7.71 -4.28 -0.99
N VAL A 4 7.14 -3.16 -0.57
CA VAL A 4 6.01 -3.11 0.36
C VAL A 4 4.84 -2.47 -0.36
N ILE A 5 3.63 -2.98 -0.10
CA ILE A 5 2.43 -2.56 -0.82
C ILE A 5 1.43 -1.99 0.18
N PHE A 6 0.89 -0.82 -0.13
CA PHE A 6 -0.18 -0.20 0.64
C PHE A 6 -1.36 0.08 -0.27
N GLU A 7 -2.54 -0.37 0.13
CA GLU A 7 -3.77 0.08 -0.50
C GLU A 7 -4.03 1.53 -0.07
N LEU A 8 -4.55 2.36 -0.97
CA LEU A 8 -4.78 3.77 -0.66
C LEU A 8 -6.01 3.94 0.24
N ASP A 9 -7.19 3.58 -0.29
CA ASP A 9 -8.44 3.80 0.45
C ASP A 9 -8.63 2.77 1.55
N GLY A 10 -8.90 3.24 2.74
CA GLY A 10 -9.05 2.41 3.92
C GLY A 10 -7.75 2.09 4.65
N VAL A 11 -6.58 2.38 4.07
CA VAL A 11 -5.27 2.14 4.68
C VAL A 11 -4.50 3.45 4.86
N LEU A 12 -4.26 4.19 3.78
CA LEU A 12 -3.53 5.46 3.85
C LEU A 12 -4.46 6.64 4.07
N ARG A 13 -5.68 6.58 3.52
CA ARG A 13 -6.68 7.61 3.73
C ARG A 13 -8.03 6.99 4.10
N ASP A 14 -8.79 7.69 4.91
CA ASP A 14 -10.12 7.26 5.34
C ASP A 14 -11.21 7.67 4.33
N ALA A 15 -12.47 7.34 4.65
CA ALA A 15 -13.60 7.61 3.76
C ALA A 15 -13.86 9.11 3.54
N GLU A 16 -13.41 9.97 4.45
CA GLU A 16 -13.51 11.41 4.33
C GLU A 16 -12.32 12.04 3.61
N GLY A 17 -11.36 11.25 3.19
CA GLY A 17 -10.17 11.74 2.50
C GLY A 17 -9.05 12.19 3.42
N ASN A 18 -9.14 11.94 4.71
CA ASN A 18 -8.11 12.30 5.67
C ASN A 18 -7.04 11.21 5.76
N ALA A 19 -5.80 11.62 6.01
CA ALA A 19 -4.72 10.67 6.19
C ALA A 19 -4.91 9.83 7.46
N ILE A 20 -4.67 8.53 7.34
CA ILE A 20 -4.60 7.63 8.49
C ILE A 20 -3.15 7.69 8.97
N ALA A 21 -2.91 8.55 9.96
CA ALA A 21 -1.59 9.04 10.31
C ALA A 21 -0.56 7.93 10.59
N GLY A 22 -0.94 6.90 11.32
CA GLY A 22 -0.03 5.81 11.65
C GLY A 22 0.42 5.03 10.42
N ASN A 23 -0.50 4.76 9.49
CA ASN A 23 -0.18 4.02 8.27
C ASN A 23 0.63 4.86 7.29
N VAL A 24 0.33 6.15 7.20
CA VAL A 24 1.13 7.08 6.39
C VAL A 24 2.55 7.18 6.94
N ALA A 25 2.70 7.26 8.26
CA ALA A 25 4.01 7.30 8.90
C ALA A 25 4.82 6.02 8.62
N LEU A 26 4.16 4.86 8.65
CA LEU A 26 4.80 3.59 8.32
C LEU A 26 5.30 3.57 6.86
N ALA A 27 4.47 4.00 5.93
CA ALA A 27 4.84 4.05 4.51
C ALA A 27 6.05 4.98 4.30
N LYS A 28 6.05 6.15 4.94
CA LYS A 28 7.18 7.09 4.88
C LYS A 28 8.46 6.49 5.44
N SER A 29 8.35 5.80 6.55
CA SER A 29 9.49 5.16 7.21
C SER A 29 10.11 4.08 6.33
N LEU A 30 9.28 3.25 5.71
CA LEU A 30 9.74 2.19 4.84
C LEU A 30 10.41 2.76 3.58
N TYR A 31 9.83 3.79 2.99
CA TYR A 31 10.43 4.47 1.85
C TYR A 31 11.81 5.05 2.21
N SER A 32 11.91 5.73 3.34
CA SER A 32 13.15 6.33 3.81
C SER A 32 14.22 5.30 4.15
N SER A 33 13.80 4.09 4.50
CA SER A 33 14.71 2.96 4.78
C SER A 33 15.19 2.24 3.52
N GLY A 34 14.79 2.70 2.34
CA GLY A 34 15.24 2.13 1.07
C GLY A 34 14.36 1.02 0.51
N HIS A 35 13.19 0.77 1.09
CA HIS A 35 12.24 -0.18 0.51
C HIS A 35 11.54 0.44 -0.69
N ASP A 36 11.25 -0.38 -1.70
CA ASP A 36 10.37 0.02 -2.79
C ASP A 36 8.94 0.04 -2.26
N VAL A 37 8.27 1.18 -2.38
CA VAL A 37 6.91 1.36 -1.92
C VAL A 37 5.96 1.43 -3.11
N LEU A 38 4.99 0.54 -3.13
CA LEU A 38 3.95 0.50 -4.16
C LEU A 38 2.61 0.87 -3.52
N ILE A 39 1.88 1.75 -4.18
CA ILE A 39 0.53 2.13 -3.73
C ILE A 39 -0.47 1.47 -4.66
N MET A 40 -1.40 0.70 -4.11
CA MET A 40 -2.39 -0.02 -4.89
C MET A 40 -3.69 0.75 -4.93
N ARG A 41 -4.32 0.78 -6.12
CA ARG A 41 -5.63 1.40 -6.36
C ARG A 41 -5.61 2.90 -6.09
N ALA A 42 -4.51 3.55 -6.45
CA ALA A 42 -4.30 4.99 -6.24
C ALA A 42 -4.40 5.79 -7.55
N LYS A 43 -5.08 5.26 -8.56
CA LYS A 43 -5.28 5.96 -9.82
C LYS A 43 -5.98 7.31 -9.56
N HIS A 44 -5.43 8.38 -10.14
CA HIS A 44 -5.93 9.75 -9.97
C HIS A 44 -5.77 10.33 -8.55
N ALA A 45 -4.95 9.72 -7.70
CA ALA A 45 -4.72 10.20 -6.33
C ALA A 45 -3.36 10.88 -6.14
N TYR A 46 -2.71 11.29 -7.21
CA TYR A 46 -1.36 11.86 -7.15
C TYR A 46 -1.30 13.14 -6.30
N GLU A 47 -2.29 14.01 -6.42
CA GLU A 47 -2.33 15.25 -5.63
C GLU A 47 -2.44 14.95 -4.14
N TRP A 48 -3.29 13.99 -3.79
CA TRP A 48 -3.46 13.60 -2.39
C TRP A 48 -2.17 13.02 -1.82
N LEU A 49 -1.53 12.13 -2.56
CA LEU A 49 -0.26 11.52 -2.14
C LEU A 49 0.81 12.59 -1.94
N HIS A 50 0.93 13.50 -2.88
CA HIS A 50 1.89 14.59 -2.82
C HIS A 50 1.60 15.53 -1.63
N ALA A 51 0.34 15.91 -1.44
CA ALA A 51 -0.07 16.81 -0.36
C ALA A 51 0.19 16.22 1.03
N ASN A 52 0.22 14.89 1.16
CA ASN A 52 0.46 14.20 2.42
C ASN A 52 1.90 13.67 2.54
N ASP A 53 2.78 14.08 1.64
CA ASP A 53 4.18 13.69 1.60
C ASP A 53 4.38 12.17 1.57
N VAL A 54 3.49 11.46 0.87
CA VAL A 54 3.64 10.03 0.64
C VAL A 54 4.48 9.81 -0.60
N PHE A 55 5.69 9.29 -0.41
CA PHE A 55 6.59 8.97 -1.51
C PHE A 55 6.42 7.50 -1.87
N TYR A 56 6.50 7.20 -3.16
CA TYR A 56 6.30 5.85 -3.67
C TYR A 56 7.10 5.65 -4.96
N ASP A 57 7.36 4.39 -5.28
CA ASP A 57 8.09 4.05 -6.49
C ASP A 57 7.16 3.80 -7.66
N ASP A 58 5.97 3.24 -7.40
CA ASP A 58 5.01 2.99 -8.46
C ASP A 58 3.59 2.87 -7.89
N ILE A 59 2.62 2.97 -8.79
CA ILE A 59 1.20 2.80 -8.49
C ILE A 59 0.71 1.57 -9.23
N MET A 60 0.05 0.67 -8.52
CA MET A 60 -0.51 -0.57 -9.05
C MET A 60 -2.02 -0.46 -9.20
N ALA A 61 -2.54 -0.97 -10.31
CA ALA A 61 -3.98 -1.02 -10.53
C ALA A 61 -4.65 -2.14 -9.72
N SER A 62 -3.97 -3.28 -9.57
CA SER A 62 -4.58 -4.48 -9.02
C SER A 62 -3.52 -5.41 -8.41
N HIS A 63 -3.95 -6.20 -7.41
CA HIS A 63 -3.13 -7.25 -6.80
C HIS A 63 -2.75 -8.37 -7.77
N GLN A 64 -3.44 -8.50 -8.89
CA GLN A 64 -3.18 -9.55 -9.89
C GLN A 64 -1.85 -9.38 -10.62
N GLN A 65 -1.24 -8.22 -10.53
CA GLN A 65 0.03 -7.91 -11.20
C GLN A 65 1.24 -8.18 -10.31
N ILE A 66 1.03 -8.76 -9.13
CA ILE A 66 2.07 -8.92 -8.13
C ILE A 66 2.83 -10.23 -8.34
N ASP A 67 4.16 -10.12 -8.30
CA ASP A 67 5.05 -11.26 -8.13
C ASP A 67 5.28 -11.43 -6.61
N ALA A 68 4.70 -12.48 -6.04
CA ALA A 68 4.73 -12.72 -4.60
C ALA A 68 6.15 -12.78 -4.02
N ASP A 69 7.11 -13.29 -4.80
CA ASP A 69 8.51 -13.42 -4.36
C ASP A 69 9.18 -12.07 -4.14
N ARG A 70 8.63 -11.01 -4.71
CA ARG A 70 9.18 -9.66 -4.61
C ARG A 70 8.53 -8.82 -3.51
N VAL A 71 7.54 -9.35 -2.83
CA VAL A 71 6.79 -8.60 -1.82
C VAL A 71 7.23 -8.99 -0.43
N ALA A 72 7.69 -8.01 0.35
CA ALA A 72 8.04 -8.21 1.75
C ALA A 72 6.79 -8.21 2.64
N MET A 73 5.87 -7.27 2.37
CA MET A 73 4.61 -7.17 3.11
C MET A 73 3.61 -6.33 2.31
N ALA A 74 2.34 -6.48 2.66
CA ALA A 74 1.26 -5.66 2.13
C ALA A 74 0.28 -5.29 3.24
N VAL A 75 -0.32 -4.12 3.14
CA VAL A 75 -1.39 -3.66 4.05
C VAL A 75 -2.59 -3.26 3.19
N VAL A 76 -3.71 -3.93 3.42
CA VAL A 76 -4.91 -3.73 2.63
C VAL A 76 -6.14 -3.60 3.53
N SER A 77 -7.23 -3.05 3.02
CA SER A 77 -8.50 -2.96 3.72
C SER A 77 -9.59 -3.84 3.10
N ASP A 78 -9.35 -4.36 1.91
CA ASP A 78 -10.30 -5.16 1.16
C ASP A 78 -10.12 -6.66 1.48
N ASP A 79 -11.21 -7.31 1.91
CA ASP A 79 -11.17 -8.72 2.33
C ASP A 79 -10.79 -9.66 1.18
N VAL A 80 -11.26 -9.37 -0.03
CA VAL A 80 -10.98 -10.22 -1.20
C VAL A 80 -9.50 -10.13 -1.57
N ILE A 81 -8.95 -8.94 -1.58
CA ILE A 81 -7.53 -8.71 -1.86
C ILE A 81 -6.66 -9.35 -0.76
N TYR A 82 -7.07 -9.20 0.49
CA TYR A 82 -6.37 -9.82 1.61
C TYR A 82 -6.28 -11.34 1.44
N ALA A 83 -7.41 -11.99 1.14
CA ALA A 83 -7.44 -13.43 0.94
C ALA A 83 -6.56 -13.86 -0.23
N ALA A 84 -6.63 -13.14 -1.34
CA ALA A 84 -5.81 -13.43 -2.52
C ALA A 84 -4.31 -13.33 -2.23
N MET A 85 -3.91 -12.29 -1.50
CA MET A 85 -2.50 -12.11 -1.14
C MET A 85 -2.00 -13.17 -0.19
N ARG A 86 -2.80 -13.51 0.82
CA ARG A 86 -2.46 -14.60 1.76
C ARG A 86 -2.33 -15.93 1.04
N ASN A 87 -3.23 -16.22 0.10
CA ASN A 87 -3.16 -17.45 -0.70
C ASN A 87 -1.91 -17.50 -1.59
N ALA A 88 -1.40 -16.35 -1.99
CA ALA A 88 -0.17 -16.26 -2.76
C ALA A 88 1.10 -16.36 -1.89
N GLY A 89 0.95 -16.47 -0.58
CA GLY A 89 2.08 -16.57 0.35
C GLY A 89 2.67 -15.22 0.76
N ILE A 90 1.94 -14.13 0.54
CA ILE A 90 2.40 -12.79 0.91
C ILE A 90 2.00 -12.49 2.35
N HIS A 91 2.93 -11.93 3.13
CA HIS A 91 2.61 -11.37 4.43
C HIS A 91 1.71 -10.16 4.24
N CYS A 92 0.43 -10.34 4.52
CA CYS A 92 -0.57 -9.30 4.29
C CYS A 92 -1.33 -9.01 5.58
N TRP A 93 -1.51 -7.73 5.87
CA TRP A 93 -2.23 -7.24 7.04
C TRP A 93 -3.55 -6.64 6.57
N LEU A 94 -4.64 -7.02 7.24
CA LEU A 94 -5.96 -6.45 6.98
C LEU A 94 -6.20 -5.33 7.98
N TYR A 95 -6.26 -4.11 7.48
CA TYR A 95 -6.51 -2.93 8.31
C TYR A 95 -7.99 -2.54 8.24
N LYS A 96 -8.63 -2.51 9.38
CA LYS A 96 -10.03 -2.10 9.49
C LYS A 96 -10.22 -0.99 10.51
#